data_df0e543579463b675dd583bb035a16a1
#
_entry.id   df0e543579463b675dd583bb035a16a1
#
_cell.length_a   1.000
_cell.length_b   1.000
_cell.length_c   1.000
_cell.angle_alpha   90.00
_cell.angle_beta   90.00
_cell.angle_gamma   90.00
#
_symmetry.space_group_name_H-M   'P 1'
#
loop_
_entity.id
_entity.type
_entity.pdbx_description
1 polymer ?
#
loop_
_entity_poly.entity_id
_entity_poly.type
_entity_poly.pdbx_seq_one_letter_code
_entity_poly.pdbx_strand_id
1 'polypeptide(L)'
;MLRIVKYESTLARIGFWMTVDFWPPKKVSLSPNRRVLFLTKDLELVRKQLYEGLDLRMDDLTVEDLLDDINTDVMTPAWVCFDHDPAIIAENAYAGLLHEGRRVFEPRALIDGGFEVIVSGHRKGTGSSRETAPQCERWSGIRIVIAASFAPIHERNNLNLGQLMGDHQMLKRLQNGESIPVSEFTGRYDPVSRLILENGGILPFAKRLREGEVLLPKVSSEKRPMTMIEKMISNKLLGVNGEIGYVKPGDAVLAQVDGGYSHEFTTAQVHTFLSEEYGLEYKVPNPSKFAVFEDHLLYATDVPRFGKFAEKIQTLRDMQNAFRAHTGVRDYSATDGVSPGICHQVAREEFIDVGDFIQATDSHTCMGGASNALA
;
A
#
# COMPACT_ATOMS: atom_id res chain seq x y z
N MET A 1 -4.94 -28.71 22.37
CA MET A 1 -6.19 -27.93 22.56
C MET A 1 -5.90 -26.51 22.12
N LEU A 2 -5.99 -26.26 20.81
CA LEU A 2 -5.69 -24.97 20.20
C LEU A 2 -6.75 -23.95 20.63
N ARG A 3 -6.35 -22.92 21.36
CA ARG A 3 -7.18 -21.72 21.54
C ARG A 3 -7.29 -21.04 20.19
N ILE A 4 -8.44 -21.21 19.54
CA ILE A 4 -8.86 -20.33 18.46
C ILE A 4 -9.03 -18.95 19.10
N VAL A 5 -8.06 -18.06 18.86
CA VAL A 5 -8.23 -16.63 19.14
C VAL A 5 -9.33 -16.18 18.18
N LYS A 6 -10.52 -15.92 18.71
CA LYS A 6 -11.59 -15.27 17.96
C LYS A 6 -11.08 -13.90 17.55
N TYR A 7 -10.64 -13.77 16.30
CA TYR A 7 -10.51 -12.49 15.64
C TYR A 7 -11.93 -11.94 15.44
N GLU A 8 -12.46 -11.25 16.42
CA GLU A 8 -13.51 -10.28 16.17
C GLU A 8 -12.83 -9.17 15.38
N SER A 9 -13.19 -9.06 14.10
CA SER A 9 -12.62 -8.08 13.19
C SER A 9 -12.64 -6.69 13.85
N THR A 10 -11.50 -6.06 13.94
CA THR A 10 -11.33 -4.71 14.50
C THR A 10 -12.17 -3.68 13.73
N LEU A 11 -12.63 -4.01 12.52
CA LEU A 11 -13.58 -3.25 11.72
C LEU A 11 -14.93 -3.04 12.42
N ALA A 12 -15.36 -3.95 13.32
CA ALA A 12 -16.56 -3.77 14.13
C ALA A 12 -16.39 -2.68 15.22
N ARG A 13 -15.16 -2.32 15.58
CA ARG A 13 -14.87 -1.27 16.56
C ARG A 13 -14.81 0.13 15.96
N ILE A 14 -14.55 0.24 14.65
CA ILE A 14 -14.61 1.49 13.92
C ILE A 14 -15.91 1.50 13.13
N GLY A 15 -17.04 1.74 13.80
CA GLY A 15 -18.40 1.72 13.24
C GLY A 15 -18.66 2.72 12.11
N PHE A 16 -17.68 3.03 11.28
CA PHE A 16 -17.69 4.07 10.28
C PHE A 16 -17.54 3.59 8.82
N TRP A 17 -17.17 2.30 8.59
CA TRP A 17 -16.79 1.84 7.24
C TRP A 17 -17.78 0.87 6.60
N MET A 18 -18.90 0.54 7.24
CA MET A 18 -19.90 -0.40 6.72
C MET A 18 -21.13 0.27 6.10
N THR A 19 -21.02 1.44 5.51
CA THR A 19 -21.94 1.80 4.44
C THR A 19 -21.25 1.47 3.12
N VAL A 20 -21.86 0.56 2.39
CA VAL A 20 -21.41 0.03 1.07
C VAL A 20 -21.55 1.13 0.01
N ASP A 21 -20.96 2.30 0.24
CA ASP A 21 -20.79 3.28 -0.82
C ASP A 21 -19.48 2.95 -1.53
N PHE A 22 -19.62 2.36 -2.71
CA PHE A 22 -18.53 2.09 -3.62
C PHE A 22 -17.65 3.35 -3.77
N TRP A 23 -16.43 3.28 -3.29
CA TRP A 23 -15.43 4.32 -3.47
C TRP A 23 -14.45 3.92 -4.58
N PRO A 24 -14.05 4.83 -5.51
CA PRO A 24 -14.48 6.24 -5.62
C PRO A 24 -15.83 6.40 -6.33
N PRO A 25 -16.61 7.42 -5.98
CA PRO A 25 -17.85 7.76 -6.69
C PRO A 25 -17.54 8.32 -8.09
N LYS A 26 -18.52 8.37 -8.99
CA LYS A 26 -18.33 8.97 -10.33
C LYS A 26 -17.89 10.45 -10.28
N LYS A 27 -18.30 11.16 -9.24
CA LYS A 27 -17.91 12.55 -8.95
C LYS A 27 -17.53 12.67 -7.49
N VAL A 28 -16.51 13.45 -7.23
CA VAL A 28 -15.91 13.66 -5.92
C VAL A 28 -16.29 15.07 -5.44
N SER A 29 -16.83 15.17 -4.23
CA SER A 29 -17.10 16.41 -3.51
C SER A 29 -16.62 16.26 -2.08
N LEU A 30 -16.34 17.37 -1.40
CA LEU A 30 -16.06 17.32 0.03
C LEU A 30 -17.35 16.97 0.79
N SER A 31 -17.23 16.11 1.77
CA SER A 31 -18.35 15.73 2.63
C SER A 31 -18.67 16.86 3.62
N PRO A 32 -19.95 17.19 3.87
CA PRO A 32 -20.33 18.34 4.70
C PRO A 32 -19.77 18.35 6.12
N ASN A 33 -19.49 17.17 6.69
CA ASN A 33 -19.01 17.01 8.06
C ASN A 33 -17.56 16.55 8.12
N ARG A 34 -16.80 16.73 7.03
CA ARG A 34 -15.41 16.33 6.93
C ARG A 34 -14.52 17.52 6.68
N ARG A 35 -13.30 17.43 7.17
CA ARG A 35 -12.33 18.52 7.20
C ARG A 35 -11.18 18.30 6.24
N VAL A 36 -10.47 19.36 5.92
CA VAL A 36 -9.22 19.37 5.15
C VAL A 36 -8.07 19.69 6.10
N LEU A 37 -7.06 18.84 6.16
CA LEU A 37 -5.85 19.04 6.95
C LEU A 37 -4.72 19.57 6.07
N PHE A 38 -4.20 20.73 6.40
CA PHE A 38 -3.02 21.31 5.76
C PHE A 38 -1.77 21.04 6.59
N LEU A 39 -0.80 20.37 6.03
CA LEU A 39 0.52 20.15 6.62
C LEU A 39 1.38 21.38 6.30
N THR A 40 1.30 22.37 7.17
CA THR A 40 2.01 23.64 7.02
C THR A 40 3.41 23.58 7.65
N LYS A 41 4.32 24.45 7.16
CA LYS A 41 5.66 24.64 7.78
C LYS A 41 5.55 25.24 9.18
N ASP A 42 4.54 26.07 9.43
CA ASP A 42 4.13 26.43 10.78
C ASP A 42 3.36 25.29 11.44
N LEU A 43 4.05 24.52 12.26
CA LEU A 43 3.49 23.35 12.95
C LEU A 43 2.44 23.69 14.01
N GLU A 44 2.41 24.94 14.50
CA GLU A 44 1.34 25.40 15.39
C GLU A 44 0.00 25.51 14.65
N LEU A 45 0.00 25.88 13.37
CA LEU A 45 -1.23 25.82 12.56
C LEU A 45 -1.70 24.38 12.36
N VAL A 46 -0.77 23.39 12.21
CA VAL A 46 -1.16 21.99 12.17
C VAL A 46 -1.83 21.57 13.49
N ARG A 47 -1.23 21.93 14.64
CA ARG A 47 -1.80 21.63 15.96
C ARG A 47 -3.19 22.24 16.17
N LYS A 48 -3.39 23.50 15.75
CA LYS A 48 -4.70 24.16 15.85
C LYS A 48 -5.76 23.45 14.98
N GLN A 49 -5.38 22.98 13.79
CA GLN A 49 -6.29 22.18 12.97
C GLN A 49 -6.67 20.87 13.66
N LEU A 50 -5.69 20.17 14.27
CA LEU A 50 -5.91 18.88 14.93
C LEU A 50 -6.75 19.01 16.22
N TYR A 51 -6.51 20.03 17.04
CA TYR A 51 -6.99 20.04 18.42
C TYR A 51 -7.91 21.20 18.77
N GLU A 52 -7.90 22.30 17.99
CA GLU A 52 -8.67 23.51 18.29
C GLU A 52 -9.77 23.78 17.24
N GLY A 53 -9.93 22.88 16.25
CA GLY A 53 -10.98 23.01 15.25
C GLY A 53 -10.71 24.09 14.19
N LEU A 54 -9.48 24.57 14.04
CA LEU A 54 -9.13 25.52 12.98
C LEU A 54 -9.30 24.85 11.61
N ASP A 55 -10.13 25.45 10.76
CA ASP A 55 -10.25 25.08 9.35
C ASP A 55 -9.58 26.13 8.47
N LEU A 56 -8.79 25.64 7.52
CA LEU A 56 -8.08 26.47 6.54
C LEU A 56 -8.61 26.21 5.13
N ARG A 57 -8.42 27.21 4.27
CA ARG A 57 -8.69 27.08 2.84
C ARG A 57 -7.39 27.24 2.05
N MET A 58 -7.33 26.61 0.88
CA MET A 58 -6.17 26.76 -0.01
C MET A 58 -6.01 28.20 -0.52
N ASP A 59 -7.04 29.03 -0.45
CA ASP A 59 -6.97 30.44 -0.80
C ASP A 59 -6.26 31.30 0.27
N ASP A 60 -6.16 30.79 1.51
CA ASP A 60 -5.47 31.44 2.63
C ASP A 60 -3.98 31.13 2.67
N LEU A 61 -3.52 30.21 1.81
CA LEU A 61 -2.17 29.65 1.83
C LEU A 61 -1.57 29.67 0.41
N THR A 62 -0.23 29.65 0.37
CA THR A 62 0.54 29.34 -0.83
C THR A 62 1.15 27.95 -0.73
N VAL A 63 1.67 27.42 -1.83
CA VAL A 63 2.37 26.11 -1.82
C VAL A 63 3.63 26.18 -0.95
N GLU A 64 4.27 27.33 -0.89
CA GLU A 64 5.47 27.62 -0.10
C GLU A 64 5.24 27.56 1.41
N ASP A 65 3.99 27.72 1.87
CA ASP A 65 3.62 27.59 3.29
C ASP A 65 3.48 26.11 3.72
N LEU A 66 3.42 25.18 2.76
CA LEU A 66 3.21 23.77 3.01
C LEU A 66 4.52 23.00 3.20
N LEU A 67 4.47 21.93 3.98
CA LEU A 67 5.60 21.02 4.17
C LEU A 67 5.91 20.28 2.87
N ASP A 68 7.18 20.35 2.49
CA ASP A 68 7.79 19.58 1.41
C ASP A 68 8.46 18.32 1.97
N ASP A 69 8.81 17.38 1.09
CA ASP A 69 9.64 16.21 1.42
C ASP A 69 9.12 15.39 2.62
N ILE A 70 7.81 15.33 2.80
CA ILE A 70 7.24 14.48 3.85
C ILE A 70 7.62 13.04 3.55
N ASN A 71 8.57 12.52 4.32
CA ASN A 71 9.06 11.17 4.14
C ASN A 71 8.24 10.13 4.92
N THR A 72 8.41 8.88 4.55
CA THR A 72 7.66 7.77 5.17
C THR A 72 8.00 7.54 6.64
N ASP A 73 9.19 7.97 7.12
CA ASP A 73 9.53 7.94 8.54
C ASP A 73 8.79 9.00 9.36
N VAL A 74 8.43 10.12 8.73
CA VAL A 74 7.54 11.13 9.34
C VAL A 74 6.13 10.58 9.46
N MET A 75 5.65 9.88 8.44
CA MET A 75 4.29 9.33 8.41
C MET A 75 4.16 8.11 9.33
N THR A 76 5.01 7.12 9.13
CA THR A 76 5.03 5.86 9.89
C THR A 76 6.47 5.47 10.22
N PRO A 77 7.03 5.94 11.37
CA PRO A 77 8.34 5.52 11.84
C PRO A 77 8.46 3.99 11.93
N ALA A 78 9.67 3.45 11.85
CA ALA A 78 9.91 2.01 11.80
C ALA A 78 9.17 1.19 12.87
N TRP A 79 9.02 1.73 14.09
CA TRP A 79 8.31 1.05 15.16
C TRP A 79 6.79 0.90 14.91
N VAL A 80 6.18 1.76 14.08
CA VAL A 80 4.78 1.64 13.67
C VAL A 80 4.62 0.45 12.70
N CYS A 81 5.64 0.17 11.90
CA CYS A 81 5.62 -0.91 10.94
C CYS A 81 5.69 -2.32 11.59
N PHE A 82 5.89 -2.43 12.90
CA PHE A 82 5.71 -3.71 13.64
C PHE A 82 4.24 -4.08 13.84
N ASP A 83 3.30 -3.24 13.45
CA ASP A 83 1.88 -3.58 13.41
C ASP A 83 1.49 -4.07 12.00
N HIS A 84 0.60 -5.05 11.95
CA HIS A 84 0.07 -5.61 10.71
C HIS A 84 -1.37 -5.16 10.44
N ASP A 85 -2.07 -4.67 11.46
CA ASP A 85 -3.42 -4.14 11.36
C ASP A 85 -3.36 -2.67 10.91
N PRO A 86 -3.89 -2.33 9.72
CA PRO A 86 -3.84 -0.97 9.22
C PRO A 86 -4.63 0.04 10.09
N ALA A 87 -5.60 -0.41 10.88
CA ALA A 87 -6.30 0.44 11.83
C ALA A 87 -5.38 0.86 13.00
N ILE A 88 -4.55 -0.06 13.50
CA ILE A 88 -3.54 0.25 14.53
C ILE A 88 -2.43 1.14 13.95
N ILE A 89 -2.03 0.90 12.70
CA ILE A 89 -1.10 1.76 11.98
C ILE A 89 -1.65 3.18 11.90
N ALA A 90 -2.93 3.34 11.57
CA ALA A 90 -3.61 4.63 11.47
C ALA A 90 -3.66 5.40 12.80
N GLU A 91 -3.75 4.71 13.93
CA GLU A 91 -3.68 5.36 15.25
C GLU A 91 -2.36 6.12 15.49
N ASN A 92 -1.30 5.73 14.80
CA ASN A 92 0.03 6.32 14.91
C ASN A 92 0.42 7.13 13.66
N ALA A 93 -0.55 7.58 12.87
CA ALA A 93 -0.30 8.41 11.70
C ALA A 93 0.51 9.66 12.07
N TYR A 94 1.53 9.96 11.28
CA TYR A 94 2.44 11.10 11.47
C TYR A 94 3.18 11.13 12.82
N ALA A 95 3.38 9.97 13.45
CA ALA A 95 4.09 9.85 14.74
C ALA A 95 5.56 10.32 14.66
N GLY A 96 6.12 10.45 13.46
CA GLY A 96 7.47 10.98 13.24
C GLY A 96 7.53 12.49 13.05
N LEU A 97 6.40 13.20 12.96
CA LEU A 97 6.40 14.67 12.88
C LEU A 97 6.56 15.27 14.27
N LEU A 98 7.72 15.85 14.50
CA LEU A 98 8.08 16.39 15.82
C LEU A 98 8.24 17.91 15.74
N HIS A 99 7.78 18.60 16.78
CA HIS A 99 8.05 20.01 17.04
C HIS A 99 8.68 20.15 18.43
N GLU A 100 9.86 20.71 18.52
CA GLU A 100 10.64 20.82 19.75
C GLU A 100 10.79 19.48 20.53
N GLY A 101 10.95 18.37 19.79
CA GLY A 101 11.09 17.03 20.36
C GLY A 101 9.78 16.38 20.82
N ARG A 102 8.63 17.04 20.66
CA ARG A 102 7.30 16.51 20.97
C ARG A 102 6.54 16.16 19.70
N ARG A 103 5.68 15.16 19.76
CA ARG A 103 4.82 14.81 18.65
C ARG A 103 3.87 15.96 18.31
N VAL A 104 3.70 16.24 17.03
CA VAL A 104 2.64 17.13 16.53
C VAL A 104 1.32 16.36 16.49
N PHE A 105 1.37 15.09 16.10
CA PHE A 105 0.21 14.19 16.07
C PHE A 105 0.28 13.23 17.28
N GLU A 106 -0.60 13.44 18.24
CA GLU A 106 -0.84 12.46 19.30
C GLU A 106 -1.54 11.21 18.71
N PRO A 107 -1.48 10.06 19.40
CA PRO A 107 -2.20 8.87 18.93
C PRO A 107 -3.65 9.19 18.61
N ARG A 108 -4.13 8.71 17.46
CA ARG A 108 -5.48 8.91 16.91
C ARG A 108 -5.82 10.33 16.43
N ALA A 109 -4.92 11.31 16.53
CA ALA A 109 -5.23 12.71 16.21
C ALA A 109 -5.80 12.88 14.79
N LEU A 110 -5.29 12.14 13.79
CA LEU A 110 -5.79 12.20 12.43
C LEU A 110 -7.19 11.58 12.30
N ILE A 111 -7.45 10.47 13.01
CA ILE A 111 -8.75 9.79 13.04
C ILE A 111 -9.81 10.69 13.68
N ASP A 112 -9.50 11.18 14.89
CA ASP A 112 -10.45 11.92 15.73
C ASP A 112 -10.71 13.33 15.18
N GLY A 113 -9.77 13.87 14.40
CA GLY A 113 -9.90 15.18 13.73
C GLY A 113 -10.90 15.20 12.57
N GLY A 114 -11.39 14.05 12.10
CA GLY A 114 -12.44 13.95 11.10
C GLY A 114 -12.08 14.44 9.70
N PHE A 115 -10.80 14.34 9.33
CA PHE A 115 -10.30 14.79 8.03
C PHE A 115 -10.60 13.75 6.94
N GLU A 116 -10.91 14.23 5.72
CA GLU A 116 -11.00 13.40 4.51
C GLU A 116 -10.00 13.80 3.42
N VAL A 117 -9.38 14.96 3.55
CA VAL A 117 -8.35 15.45 2.65
C VAL A 117 -7.12 15.85 3.46
N ILE A 118 -5.94 15.46 2.97
CA ILE A 118 -4.66 15.92 3.51
C ILE A 118 -3.86 16.65 2.42
N VAL A 119 -3.24 17.76 2.79
CA VAL A 119 -2.60 18.70 1.85
C VAL A 119 -1.15 18.92 2.25
N SER A 120 -0.24 18.82 1.29
CA SER A 120 1.19 19.09 1.46
C SER A 120 1.79 19.79 0.24
N GLY A 121 3.04 20.19 0.34
CA GLY A 121 3.82 20.81 -0.74
C GLY A 121 4.40 19.80 -1.73
N HIS A 122 5.68 19.91 -2.01
CA HIS A 122 6.36 19.06 -3.00
C HIS A 122 6.84 17.73 -2.43
N ARG A 123 6.92 16.70 -3.29
CA ARG A 123 7.56 15.40 -3.07
C ARG A 123 7.04 14.67 -1.83
N LYS A 124 5.72 14.59 -1.68
CA LYS A 124 5.10 13.81 -0.61
C LYS A 124 5.44 12.32 -0.76
N GLY A 125 5.85 11.70 0.37
CA GLY A 125 6.12 10.26 0.47
C GLY A 125 7.53 9.84 0.04
N THR A 126 8.53 10.72 0.18
CA THR A 126 9.95 10.38 0.00
C THR A 126 10.43 9.37 1.05
N GLY A 127 11.64 8.85 0.88
CA GLY A 127 12.26 7.90 1.82
C GLY A 127 12.01 6.45 1.46
N SER A 128 11.91 5.58 2.48
CA SER A 128 11.76 4.14 2.30
C SER A 128 10.45 3.73 1.63
N SER A 129 10.49 2.62 0.90
CA SER A 129 9.31 1.98 0.33
C SER A 129 8.44 1.39 1.45
N ARG A 130 7.48 2.16 1.96
CA ARG A 130 6.56 1.73 3.02
C ARG A 130 5.12 1.95 2.61
N GLU A 131 4.40 0.87 2.41
CA GLU A 131 2.97 0.93 2.14
C GLU A 131 2.17 1.37 3.38
N THR A 132 2.72 1.16 4.59
CA THR A 132 2.15 1.67 5.83
C THR A 132 1.95 3.18 5.85
N ALA A 133 2.75 3.94 5.08
CA ALA A 133 2.63 5.40 4.99
C ALA A 133 1.27 5.83 4.39
N PRO A 134 0.85 5.43 3.18
CA PRO A 134 -0.51 5.73 2.72
C PRO A 134 -1.60 4.96 3.50
N GLN A 135 -1.29 3.78 4.06
CA GLN A 135 -2.25 3.07 4.91
C GLN A 135 -2.65 3.91 6.12
N CYS A 136 -1.70 4.54 6.81
CA CYS A 136 -2.02 5.35 7.99
C CYS A 136 -2.98 6.50 7.65
N GLU A 137 -2.87 7.10 6.47
CA GLU A 137 -3.80 8.12 5.99
C GLU A 137 -5.17 7.52 5.65
N ARG A 138 -5.18 6.48 4.82
CA ARG A 138 -6.43 5.86 4.37
C ARG A 138 -7.29 5.37 5.53
N TRP A 139 -6.70 4.64 6.47
CA TRP A 139 -7.44 4.11 7.64
C TRP A 139 -7.74 5.16 8.70
N SER A 140 -7.12 6.35 8.61
CA SER A 140 -7.54 7.53 9.39
C SER A 140 -8.75 8.27 8.78
N GLY A 141 -9.19 7.89 7.58
CA GLY A 141 -10.32 8.55 6.92
C GLY A 141 -9.95 9.46 5.76
N ILE A 142 -8.68 9.58 5.43
CA ILE A 142 -8.21 10.37 4.28
C ILE A 142 -8.57 9.65 2.99
N ARG A 143 -9.38 10.29 2.16
CA ARG A 143 -9.82 9.81 0.85
C ARG A 143 -9.05 10.44 -0.30
N ILE A 144 -8.62 11.68 -0.10
CA ILE A 144 -7.96 12.48 -1.12
C ILE A 144 -6.66 13.02 -0.55
N VAL A 145 -5.59 12.81 -1.27
CA VAL A 145 -4.26 13.34 -0.96
C VAL A 145 -3.91 14.43 -1.97
N ILE A 146 -3.64 15.63 -1.48
CA ILE A 146 -3.30 16.79 -2.30
C ILE A 146 -1.82 17.13 -2.09
N ALA A 147 -1.09 17.26 -3.19
CA ALA A 147 0.29 17.71 -3.15
C ALA A 147 0.69 18.37 -4.48
N ALA A 148 1.74 19.17 -4.46
CA ALA A 148 2.35 19.71 -5.68
C ALA A 148 3.03 18.60 -6.50
N SER A 149 3.57 17.57 -5.82
CA SER A 149 4.11 16.37 -6.45
C SER A 149 4.24 15.23 -5.43
N PHE A 150 4.30 14.00 -5.92
CA PHE A 150 4.44 12.78 -5.12
C PHE A 150 5.75 12.07 -5.47
N ALA A 151 6.35 11.40 -4.48
CA ALA A 151 7.41 10.45 -4.74
C ALA A 151 6.83 9.21 -5.47
N PRO A 152 7.49 8.66 -6.50
CA PRO A 152 6.90 7.65 -7.38
C PRO A 152 6.39 6.38 -6.67
N ILE A 153 7.13 5.90 -5.68
CA ILE A 153 6.73 4.70 -4.90
C ILE A 153 5.48 5.01 -4.08
N HIS A 154 5.44 6.16 -3.40
CA HIS A 154 4.30 6.57 -2.60
C HIS A 154 3.05 6.80 -3.46
N GLU A 155 3.21 7.39 -4.64
CA GLU A 155 2.14 7.54 -5.62
C GLU A 155 1.57 6.17 -6.03
N ARG A 156 2.44 5.19 -6.29
CA ARG A 156 2.03 3.82 -6.62
C ARG A 156 1.29 3.16 -5.46
N ASN A 157 1.76 3.33 -4.23
CA ASN A 157 1.12 2.77 -3.04
C ASN A 157 -0.26 3.40 -2.80
N ASN A 158 -0.41 4.72 -2.93
CA ASN A 158 -1.71 5.39 -2.89
C ASN A 158 -2.68 4.83 -3.95
N LEU A 159 -2.18 4.63 -5.18
CA LEU A 159 -2.95 4.04 -6.27
C LEU A 159 -3.43 2.63 -5.92
N ASN A 160 -2.54 1.79 -5.40
CA ASN A 160 -2.86 0.42 -4.99
C ASN A 160 -3.91 0.37 -3.87
N LEU A 161 -3.92 1.37 -2.99
CA LEU A 161 -4.93 1.50 -1.93
C LEU A 161 -6.21 2.22 -2.40
N GLY A 162 -6.27 2.70 -3.64
CA GLY A 162 -7.42 3.41 -4.18
C GLY A 162 -7.60 4.83 -3.62
N GLN A 163 -6.55 5.45 -3.06
CA GLN A 163 -6.59 6.85 -2.63
C GLN A 163 -6.45 7.79 -3.82
N LEU A 164 -7.37 8.73 -3.95
CA LEU A 164 -7.31 9.74 -5.00
C LEU A 164 -6.21 10.75 -4.71
N MET A 165 -5.46 11.11 -5.73
CA MET A 165 -4.39 12.10 -5.64
C MET A 165 -4.67 13.25 -6.58
N GLY A 166 -4.62 14.47 -6.05
CA GLY A 166 -4.88 15.71 -6.80
C GLY A 166 -3.86 16.79 -6.51
N ASP A 167 -4.06 17.92 -7.14
CA ASP A 167 -3.28 19.15 -6.95
C ASP A 167 -4.06 20.23 -6.18
N HIS A 168 -3.39 21.32 -5.87
CA HIS A 168 -3.95 22.44 -5.11
C HIS A 168 -5.08 23.17 -5.86
N GLN A 169 -5.10 23.13 -7.19
CA GLN A 169 -6.20 23.73 -7.97
C GLN A 169 -7.47 22.89 -7.86
N MET A 170 -7.33 21.57 -7.89
CA MET A 170 -8.46 20.67 -7.62
C MET A 170 -9.03 20.90 -6.22
N LEU A 171 -8.16 21.09 -5.20
CA LEU A 171 -8.61 21.39 -3.85
C LEU A 171 -9.42 22.69 -3.78
N LYS A 172 -8.96 23.77 -4.42
CA LYS A 172 -9.70 25.04 -4.47
C LYS A 172 -11.09 24.85 -5.05
N ARG A 173 -11.22 24.11 -6.14
CA ARG A 173 -12.52 23.78 -6.77
C ARG A 173 -13.41 23.00 -5.79
N LEU A 174 -12.87 21.98 -5.12
CA LEU A 174 -13.61 21.20 -4.11
C LEU A 174 -14.08 22.08 -2.94
N GLN A 175 -13.19 22.93 -2.42
CA GLN A 175 -13.53 23.85 -1.31
C GLN A 175 -14.53 24.94 -1.73
N ASN A 176 -14.67 25.23 -3.01
CA ASN A 176 -15.70 26.12 -3.57
C ASN A 176 -17.01 25.38 -3.90
N GLY A 177 -17.15 24.11 -3.46
CA GLY A 177 -18.36 23.32 -3.59
C GLY A 177 -18.53 22.63 -4.95
N GLU A 178 -17.50 22.61 -5.78
CA GLU A 178 -17.53 21.90 -7.06
C GLU A 178 -17.48 20.40 -6.84
N SER A 179 -18.21 19.67 -7.68
CA SER A 179 -18.19 18.21 -7.76
C SER A 179 -17.33 17.78 -8.95
N ILE A 180 -16.12 17.31 -8.70
CA ILE A 180 -15.12 16.99 -9.73
C ILE A 180 -15.29 15.54 -10.21
N PRO A 181 -15.39 15.28 -11.53
CA PRO A 181 -15.41 13.92 -12.06
C PRO A 181 -14.15 13.12 -11.61
N VAL A 182 -14.32 11.87 -11.21
CA VAL A 182 -13.18 11.01 -10.81
C VAL A 182 -12.15 10.87 -11.93
N SER A 183 -12.59 10.95 -13.19
CA SER A 183 -11.70 10.91 -14.35
C SER A 183 -10.69 12.06 -14.41
N GLU A 184 -10.92 13.19 -13.73
CA GLU A 184 -9.91 14.25 -13.62
C GLU A 184 -8.78 13.84 -12.69
N PHE A 185 -9.06 13.09 -11.62
CA PHE A 185 -8.03 12.52 -10.73
C PHE A 185 -7.26 11.38 -11.38
N THR A 186 -7.93 10.59 -12.23
CA THR A 186 -7.35 9.35 -12.78
C THR A 186 -6.79 9.53 -14.18
N GLY A 187 -7.15 10.60 -14.88
CA GLY A 187 -6.84 10.82 -16.30
C GLY A 187 -5.36 10.88 -16.67
N ARG A 188 -4.47 11.18 -15.72
CA ARG A 188 -3.02 11.21 -15.92
C ARG A 188 -2.37 9.81 -15.90
N TYR A 189 -3.09 8.80 -15.44
CA TYR A 189 -2.56 7.44 -15.31
C TYR A 189 -2.83 6.60 -16.57
N ASP A 190 -2.01 5.57 -16.73
CA ASP A 190 -2.24 4.55 -17.76
C ASP A 190 -3.57 3.83 -17.56
N PRO A 191 -4.11 3.15 -18.59
CA PRO A 191 -5.43 2.53 -18.53
C PRO A 191 -5.60 1.49 -17.41
N VAL A 192 -4.56 0.72 -17.08
CA VAL A 192 -4.63 -0.30 -16.00
C VAL A 192 -4.61 0.37 -14.63
N SER A 193 -3.70 1.32 -14.41
CA SER A 193 -3.63 2.12 -13.18
C SER A 193 -4.93 2.88 -12.92
N ARG A 194 -5.55 3.40 -13.97
CA ARG A 194 -6.87 4.04 -13.89
C ARG A 194 -7.93 3.07 -13.41
N LEU A 195 -8.00 1.87 -14.00
CA LEU A 195 -8.94 0.83 -13.57
C LEU A 195 -8.74 0.45 -12.10
N ILE A 196 -7.49 0.33 -11.63
CA ILE A 196 -7.20 0.04 -10.23
C ILE A 196 -7.79 1.13 -9.32
N LEU A 197 -7.53 2.40 -9.60
CA LEU A 197 -8.06 3.53 -8.82
C LEU A 197 -9.59 3.60 -8.85
N GLU A 198 -10.18 3.48 -10.04
CA GLU A 198 -11.64 3.57 -10.23
C GLU A 198 -12.39 2.37 -9.64
N ASN A 199 -11.69 1.30 -9.29
CA ASN A 199 -12.23 0.14 -8.58
C ASN A 199 -11.88 0.11 -7.07
N GLY A 200 -11.32 1.19 -6.53
CA GLY A 200 -11.08 1.30 -5.09
C GLY A 200 -9.77 0.70 -4.60
N GLY A 201 -8.84 0.39 -5.51
CA GLY A 201 -7.53 -0.17 -5.22
C GLY A 201 -7.30 -1.55 -5.82
N ILE A 202 -6.10 -2.09 -5.62
CA ILE A 202 -5.65 -3.30 -6.34
C ILE A 202 -6.42 -4.56 -5.94
N LEU A 203 -6.78 -4.72 -4.66
CA LEU A 203 -7.48 -5.92 -4.18
C LEU A 203 -8.94 -5.96 -4.66
N PRO A 204 -9.76 -4.91 -4.48
CA PRO A 204 -11.12 -4.86 -5.05
C PRO A 204 -11.10 -4.98 -6.58
N PHE A 205 -10.13 -4.33 -7.26
CA PHE A 205 -9.95 -4.47 -8.70
C PHE A 205 -9.68 -5.91 -9.11
N ALA A 206 -8.73 -6.60 -8.44
CA ALA A 206 -8.38 -7.98 -8.74
C ALA A 206 -9.56 -8.94 -8.51
N LYS A 207 -10.36 -8.72 -7.47
CA LYS A 207 -11.57 -9.48 -7.20
C LYS A 207 -12.60 -9.32 -8.33
N ARG A 208 -12.91 -8.08 -8.70
CA ARG A 208 -13.88 -7.77 -9.76
C ARG A 208 -13.41 -8.22 -11.15
N LEU A 209 -12.09 -8.16 -11.41
CA LEU A 209 -11.51 -8.73 -12.63
C LEU A 209 -11.72 -10.25 -12.70
N ARG A 210 -11.49 -10.96 -11.60
CA ARG A 210 -11.70 -12.42 -11.50
C ARG A 210 -13.17 -12.80 -11.65
N GLU A 211 -14.08 -11.96 -11.16
CA GLU A 211 -15.54 -12.13 -11.28
C GLU A 211 -16.08 -11.74 -12.67
N GLY A 212 -15.21 -11.19 -13.53
CA GLY A 212 -15.58 -10.78 -14.90
C GLY A 212 -16.33 -9.45 -14.97
N GLU A 213 -16.38 -8.69 -13.87
CA GLU A 213 -17.05 -7.38 -13.83
C GLU A 213 -16.18 -6.27 -14.44
N VAL A 214 -14.88 -6.46 -14.49
CA VAL A 214 -13.91 -5.53 -15.08
C VAL A 214 -13.19 -6.22 -16.23
N LEU A 215 -13.07 -5.53 -17.35
CA LEU A 215 -12.34 -6.00 -18.54
C LEU A 215 -11.02 -5.25 -18.66
N LEU A 216 -9.95 -6.00 -18.95
CA LEU A 216 -8.64 -5.41 -19.22
C LEU A 216 -8.62 -4.70 -20.58
N PRO A 217 -7.84 -3.62 -20.71
CA PRO A 217 -7.57 -3.01 -22.01
C PRO A 217 -6.92 -4.04 -22.93
N LYS A 218 -7.34 -4.05 -24.20
CA LYS A 218 -6.69 -4.90 -25.20
C LYS A 218 -5.30 -4.36 -25.51
N VAL A 219 -4.32 -5.25 -25.52
CA VAL A 219 -2.98 -4.93 -26.05
C VAL A 219 -3.10 -4.74 -27.55
N SER A 220 -2.73 -3.57 -28.03
CA SER A 220 -2.88 -3.18 -29.44
C SER A 220 -1.57 -3.19 -30.23
N SER A 221 -0.47 -3.64 -29.63
CA SER A 221 0.83 -3.68 -30.28
C SER A 221 0.86 -4.74 -31.38
N GLU A 222 1.25 -4.33 -32.61
CA GLU A 222 1.40 -5.22 -33.74
C GLU A 222 2.62 -6.13 -33.57
N LYS A 223 2.66 -7.21 -34.37
CA LYS A 223 3.80 -8.13 -34.41
C LYS A 223 5.10 -7.40 -34.70
N ARG A 224 6.10 -7.54 -33.81
CA ARG A 224 7.38 -6.85 -33.88
C ARG A 224 8.48 -7.68 -33.23
N PRO A 225 9.77 -7.41 -33.55
CA PRO A 225 10.88 -7.90 -32.73
C PRO A 225 10.76 -7.38 -31.29
N MET A 226 11.01 -8.24 -30.33
CA MET A 226 10.90 -7.95 -28.90
C MET A 226 12.22 -8.25 -28.18
N THR A 227 12.55 -7.43 -27.19
CA THR A 227 13.62 -7.70 -26.23
C THR A 227 13.29 -8.91 -25.37
N MET A 228 14.25 -9.39 -24.57
CA MET A 228 14.02 -10.49 -23.62
C MET A 228 12.87 -10.15 -22.65
N ILE A 229 12.87 -8.96 -22.05
CA ILE A 229 11.84 -8.53 -21.10
C ILE A 229 10.46 -8.46 -21.77
N GLU A 230 10.37 -7.88 -22.95
CA GLU A 230 9.10 -7.84 -23.71
C GLU A 230 8.58 -9.24 -24.00
N LYS A 231 9.45 -10.21 -24.33
CA LYS A 231 9.06 -11.61 -24.54
C LYS A 231 8.57 -12.27 -23.25
N MET A 232 9.25 -12.01 -22.13
CA MET A 232 8.83 -12.53 -20.82
C MET A 232 7.42 -12.02 -20.46
N ILE A 233 7.17 -10.72 -20.60
CA ILE A 233 5.85 -10.13 -20.37
C ILE A 233 4.83 -10.66 -21.35
N SER A 234 5.15 -10.69 -22.64
CA SER A 234 4.26 -11.17 -23.72
C SER A 234 3.72 -12.57 -23.47
N ASN A 235 4.57 -13.47 -22.98
CA ASN A 235 4.19 -14.86 -22.67
C ASN A 235 3.28 -15.00 -21.44
N LYS A 236 3.12 -13.94 -20.65
CA LYS A 236 2.43 -13.95 -19.35
C LYS A 236 1.23 -12.99 -19.33
N LEU A 237 0.87 -12.39 -20.46
CA LEU A 237 -0.22 -11.43 -20.53
C LEU A 237 -1.55 -12.05 -20.12
N LEU A 238 -2.26 -11.36 -19.24
CA LEU A 238 -3.64 -11.67 -18.90
C LEU A 238 -4.59 -11.08 -19.96
N GLY A 239 -5.68 -11.81 -20.24
CA GLY A 239 -6.73 -11.34 -21.15
C GLY A 239 -6.47 -11.58 -22.66
N VAL A 240 -5.43 -12.31 -23.05
CA VAL A 240 -5.10 -12.60 -24.46
C VAL A 240 -5.52 -14.00 -24.95
N ASN A 241 -6.41 -14.70 -24.28
CA ASN A 241 -7.08 -15.95 -24.69
C ASN A 241 -6.21 -16.95 -25.51
N GLY A 242 -4.91 -17.10 -25.10
CA GLY A 242 -3.98 -18.03 -25.75
C GLY A 242 -3.28 -17.50 -27.00
N GLU A 243 -3.54 -16.29 -27.45
CA GLU A 243 -2.76 -15.62 -28.49
C GLU A 243 -1.49 -15.00 -27.89
N ILE A 244 -0.39 -14.98 -28.66
CA ILE A 244 0.83 -14.28 -28.27
C ILE A 244 0.58 -12.78 -28.38
N GLY A 245 0.51 -12.08 -27.26
CA GLY A 245 0.43 -10.63 -27.24
C GLY A 245 1.80 -9.99 -27.48
N TYR A 246 1.89 -9.07 -28.43
CA TYR A 246 3.11 -8.28 -28.62
C TYR A 246 3.03 -7.04 -27.76
N VAL A 247 4.11 -6.75 -27.01
CA VAL A 247 4.21 -5.57 -26.13
C VAL A 247 5.34 -4.65 -26.57
N LYS A 248 5.23 -3.40 -26.18
CA LYS A 248 6.26 -2.36 -26.39
C LYS A 248 6.29 -1.40 -25.20
N PRO A 249 7.36 -0.63 -25.03
CA PRO A 249 7.40 0.45 -24.05
C PRO A 249 6.19 1.39 -24.16
N GLY A 250 5.54 1.68 -23.03
CA GLY A 250 4.33 2.49 -22.97
C GLY A 250 3.02 1.70 -22.97
N ASP A 251 3.03 0.40 -23.30
CA ASP A 251 1.85 -0.45 -23.13
C ASP A 251 1.58 -0.70 -21.64
N ALA A 252 0.33 -0.51 -21.22
CA ALA A 252 -0.13 -0.85 -19.87
C ALA A 252 -0.80 -2.23 -19.90
N VAL A 253 -0.23 -3.17 -19.16
CA VAL A 253 -0.65 -4.57 -19.19
C VAL A 253 -0.69 -5.18 -17.79
N LEU A 254 -1.47 -6.24 -17.63
CA LEU A 254 -1.35 -7.18 -16.52
C LEU A 254 -0.71 -8.47 -17.02
N ALA A 255 0.25 -8.96 -16.25
CA ALA A 255 0.93 -10.20 -16.54
C ALA A 255 0.84 -11.16 -15.35
N GLN A 256 0.68 -12.45 -15.63
CA GLN A 256 0.72 -13.49 -14.61
C GLN A 256 2.13 -13.61 -14.04
N VAL A 257 2.27 -13.55 -12.72
CA VAL A 257 3.54 -13.86 -12.05
C VAL A 257 3.74 -15.38 -12.00
N ASP A 258 5.01 -15.81 -12.08
CA ASP A 258 5.37 -17.22 -11.94
C ASP A 258 5.50 -17.64 -10.50
N GLY A 259 5.87 -16.69 -9.62
CA GLY A 259 6.01 -16.96 -8.20
C GLY A 259 6.19 -15.69 -7.38
N GLY A 260 6.33 -15.88 -6.09
CA GLY A 260 6.52 -14.76 -5.18
C GLY A 260 7.00 -15.20 -3.81
N TYR A 261 7.32 -14.22 -2.98
CA TYR A 261 7.68 -14.48 -1.59
C TYR A 261 7.42 -13.27 -0.70
N SER A 262 7.27 -13.56 0.57
CA SER A 262 7.19 -12.58 1.65
C SER A 262 8.10 -13.00 2.81
N HIS A 263 8.28 -12.14 3.77
CA HIS A 263 9.07 -12.41 4.97
C HIS A 263 8.27 -12.06 6.22
N GLU A 264 8.75 -12.45 7.40
CA GLU A 264 8.02 -12.36 8.66
C GLU A 264 7.55 -10.93 8.99
N PHE A 265 8.22 -9.91 8.47
CA PHE A 265 7.83 -8.52 8.68
C PHE A 265 6.60 -8.10 7.85
N THR A 266 6.33 -8.75 6.73
CA THR A 266 5.28 -8.35 5.78
C THR A 266 4.19 -9.39 5.58
N THR A 267 4.47 -10.68 5.83
CA THR A 267 3.51 -11.78 5.64
C THR A 267 2.23 -11.59 6.44
N ALA A 268 2.34 -11.03 7.66
CA ALA A 268 1.18 -10.76 8.50
C ALA A 268 0.18 -9.80 7.83
N GLN A 269 0.67 -8.74 7.18
CA GLN A 269 -0.19 -7.82 6.41
C GLN A 269 -0.81 -8.51 5.19
N VAL A 270 -0.03 -9.32 4.46
CA VAL A 270 -0.55 -10.10 3.33
C VAL A 270 -1.71 -10.99 3.79
N HIS A 271 -1.54 -11.70 4.90
CA HIS A 271 -2.57 -12.55 5.47
C HIS A 271 -3.82 -11.77 5.87
N THR A 272 -3.64 -10.62 6.54
CA THR A 272 -4.73 -9.74 6.96
C THR A 272 -5.54 -9.26 5.74
N PHE A 273 -4.90 -8.66 4.76
CA PHE A 273 -5.58 -8.12 3.57
C PHE A 273 -6.28 -9.20 2.73
N LEU A 274 -5.65 -10.36 2.55
CA LEU A 274 -6.29 -11.45 1.81
C LEU A 274 -7.51 -12.00 2.56
N SER A 275 -7.43 -12.10 3.89
CA SER A 275 -8.55 -12.53 4.72
C SER A 275 -9.71 -11.54 4.71
N GLU A 276 -9.43 -10.24 4.72
CA GLU A 276 -10.44 -9.19 4.67
C GLU A 276 -11.15 -9.14 3.30
N GLU A 277 -10.40 -9.20 2.21
CA GLU A 277 -10.97 -9.07 0.86
C GLU A 277 -11.65 -10.33 0.36
N TYR A 278 -11.06 -11.51 0.64
CA TYR A 278 -11.50 -12.78 0.07
C TYR A 278 -12.14 -13.73 1.10
N GLY A 279 -12.19 -13.34 2.37
CA GLY A 279 -12.68 -14.17 3.47
C GLY A 279 -11.62 -15.14 4.02
N LEU A 280 -11.90 -15.73 5.19
CA LEU A 280 -10.94 -16.58 5.90
C LEU A 280 -10.59 -17.89 5.15
N GLU A 281 -11.39 -18.28 4.16
CA GLU A 281 -11.19 -19.50 3.35
C GLU A 281 -10.45 -19.22 2.03
N TYR A 282 -9.80 -18.05 1.89
CA TYR A 282 -9.05 -17.74 0.68
C TYR A 282 -7.95 -18.77 0.39
N LYS A 283 -7.58 -18.91 -0.87
CA LYS A 283 -6.54 -19.84 -1.32
C LYS A 283 -5.51 -19.14 -2.18
N VAL A 284 -4.25 -19.52 -2.02
CA VAL A 284 -3.19 -19.17 -2.95
C VAL A 284 -3.23 -20.16 -4.12
N PRO A 285 -3.41 -19.70 -5.37
CA PRO A 285 -3.64 -20.60 -6.51
C PRO A 285 -2.50 -21.58 -6.79
N ASN A 286 -1.28 -21.21 -6.50
CA ASN A 286 -0.10 -22.05 -6.74
C ASN A 286 0.88 -21.96 -5.56
N PRO A 287 0.58 -22.62 -4.42
CA PRO A 287 1.36 -22.44 -3.21
C PRO A 287 2.82 -22.90 -3.35
N SER A 288 3.13 -23.84 -4.24
CA SER A 288 4.51 -24.28 -4.48
C SER A 288 5.38 -23.22 -5.17
N LYS A 289 4.77 -22.19 -5.74
CA LYS A 289 5.45 -21.04 -6.36
C LYS A 289 5.45 -19.79 -5.48
N PHE A 290 5.00 -19.92 -4.24
CA PHE A 290 5.09 -18.87 -3.24
C PHE A 290 5.87 -19.36 -2.02
N ALA A 291 6.63 -18.47 -1.37
CA ALA A 291 7.46 -18.80 -0.21
C ALA A 291 7.34 -17.74 0.90
N VAL A 292 7.55 -18.16 2.14
CA VAL A 292 7.76 -17.28 3.28
C VAL A 292 9.15 -17.44 3.84
N PHE A 293 9.74 -16.34 4.30
CA PHE A 293 11.11 -16.29 4.82
C PHE A 293 11.11 -15.69 6.23
N GLU A 294 12.16 -16.00 6.99
CA GLU A 294 12.45 -15.36 8.27
C GLU A 294 13.91 -14.90 8.26
N ASP A 295 14.14 -13.63 7.92
CA ASP A 295 15.46 -13.02 7.77
C ASP A 295 15.55 -11.55 8.20
N HIS A 296 14.42 -10.87 8.39
CA HIS A 296 14.37 -9.44 8.72
C HIS A 296 14.35 -9.16 10.22
N LEU A 297 13.63 -9.97 11.01
CA LEU A 297 13.42 -9.75 12.45
C LEU A 297 14.05 -10.84 13.32
N LEU A 298 14.81 -11.75 12.75
CA LEU A 298 15.33 -12.92 13.44
C LEU A 298 16.08 -12.58 14.73
N TYR A 299 16.96 -11.58 14.67
CA TYR A 299 17.76 -11.12 15.81
C TYR A 299 17.24 -9.82 16.44
N ALA A 300 16.06 -9.35 16.05
CA ALA A 300 15.57 -8.05 16.53
C ALA A 300 15.34 -8.03 18.05
N THR A 301 14.92 -9.15 18.63
CA THR A 301 14.71 -9.27 20.08
C THR A 301 16.01 -9.20 20.89
N ASP A 302 17.14 -9.55 20.29
CA ASP A 302 18.46 -9.52 20.93
C ASP A 302 19.06 -8.11 20.97
N VAL A 303 18.46 -7.17 20.23
CA VAL A 303 18.89 -5.77 20.20
C VAL A 303 18.10 -4.98 21.25
N PRO A 304 18.74 -4.41 22.29
CA PRO A 304 18.05 -3.79 23.43
C PRO A 304 16.97 -2.76 23.04
N ARG A 305 17.22 -1.96 21.99
CA ARG A 305 16.24 -0.94 21.50
C ARG A 305 14.96 -1.53 20.95
N PHE A 306 14.98 -2.80 20.52
CA PHE A 306 13.82 -3.51 19.96
C PHE A 306 13.14 -4.44 20.96
N GLY A 307 13.75 -4.70 22.14
CA GLY A 307 13.19 -5.61 23.16
C GLY A 307 11.77 -5.25 23.59
N LYS A 308 11.42 -3.95 23.61
CA LYS A 308 10.05 -3.47 23.88
C LYS A 308 9.02 -3.88 22.82
N PHE A 309 9.44 -4.37 21.65
CA PHE A 309 8.58 -4.83 20.57
C PHE A 309 8.55 -6.36 20.45
N ALA A 310 9.16 -7.09 21.37
CA ALA A 310 9.26 -8.55 21.32
C ALA A 310 7.89 -9.24 21.10
N GLU A 311 6.87 -8.76 21.79
CA GLU A 311 5.50 -9.28 21.69
C GLU A 311 4.91 -9.06 20.27
N LYS A 312 5.12 -7.88 19.69
CA LYS A 312 4.70 -7.58 18.33
C LYS A 312 5.44 -8.42 17.29
N ILE A 313 6.77 -8.56 17.47
CA ILE A 313 7.59 -9.40 16.59
C ILE A 313 7.12 -10.85 16.67
N GLN A 314 6.81 -11.37 17.86
CA GLN A 314 6.26 -12.71 17.99
C GLN A 314 4.89 -12.83 17.30
N THR A 315 4.03 -11.84 17.41
CA THR A 315 2.74 -11.80 16.70
C THR A 315 2.94 -11.90 15.17
N LEU A 316 3.91 -11.17 14.60
CA LEU A 316 4.22 -11.25 13.17
C LEU A 316 4.66 -12.65 12.75
N ARG A 317 5.50 -13.31 13.56
CA ARG A 317 5.92 -14.70 13.32
C ARG A 317 4.76 -15.68 13.41
N ASP A 318 3.90 -15.54 14.41
CA ASP A 318 2.72 -16.38 14.60
C ASP A 318 1.75 -16.22 13.41
N MET A 319 1.57 -15.00 12.91
CA MET A 319 0.77 -14.72 11.71
C MET A 319 1.38 -15.32 10.45
N GLN A 320 2.71 -15.28 10.28
CA GLN A 320 3.39 -15.97 9.18
C GLN A 320 3.17 -17.48 9.25
N ASN A 321 3.30 -18.07 10.43
CA ASN A 321 3.04 -19.49 10.64
C ASN A 321 1.58 -19.86 10.33
N ALA A 322 0.62 -19.00 10.72
CA ALA A 322 -0.79 -19.18 10.39
C ALA A 322 -1.02 -19.08 8.87
N PHE A 323 -0.44 -18.11 8.21
CA PHE A 323 -0.50 -17.96 6.74
C PHE A 323 0.05 -19.21 6.04
N ARG A 324 1.22 -19.68 6.43
CA ARG A 324 1.83 -20.88 5.87
C ARG A 324 0.95 -22.13 6.07
N ALA A 325 0.47 -22.33 7.29
CA ALA A 325 -0.41 -23.46 7.60
C ALA A 325 -1.72 -23.42 6.81
N HIS A 326 -2.27 -22.23 6.59
CA HIS A 326 -3.48 -21.99 5.83
C HIS A 326 -3.31 -22.22 4.33
N THR A 327 -2.19 -21.74 3.75
CA THR A 327 -2.00 -21.70 2.30
C THR A 327 -1.17 -22.83 1.75
N GLY A 328 -0.31 -23.46 2.55
CA GLY A 328 0.60 -24.53 2.12
C GLY A 328 1.78 -24.03 1.27
N VAL A 329 2.15 -22.74 1.36
CA VAL A 329 3.29 -22.17 0.67
C VAL A 329 4.62 -22.74 1.18
N ARG A 330 5.70 -22.59 0.41
CA ARG A 330 7.04 -23.02 0.81
C ARG A 330 7.49 -22.28 2.08
N ASP A 331 8.24 -22.99 2.92
CA ASP A 331 8.70 -22.51 4.20
C ASP A 331 10.22 -22.40 4.24
N TYR A 332 10.70 -21.18 4.37
CA TYR A 332 12.10 -20.83 4.63
C TYR A 332 12.22 -20.04 5.94
N SER A 333 11.36 -20.37 6.92
CA SER A 333 11.46 -19.82 8.28
C SER A 333 12.72 -20.33 8.97
N ALA A 334 13.15 -19.60 10.00
CA ALA A 334 14.27 -20.00 10.82
C ALA A 334 13.98 -21.30 11.59
N THR A 335 14.97 -22.18 11.68
CA THR A 335 14.92 -23.39 12.49
C THR A 335 15.97 -23.27 13.60
N ASP A 336 15.55 -23.43 14.85
CA ASP A 336 16.42 -23.28 16.04
C ASP A 336 17.18 -21.94 16.08
N GLY A 337 16.54 -20.87 15.62
CA GLY A 337 17.12 -19.53 15.58
C GLY A 337 18.11 -19.30 14.41
N VAL A 338 18.21 -20.24 13.49
CA VAL A 338 19.07 -20.12 12.30
C VAL A 338 18.20 -19.94 11.05
N SER A 339 18.38 -18.82 10.37
CA SER A 339 17.76 -18.55 9.07
C SER A 339 18.49 -19.29 7.96
N PRO A 340 17.79 -19.80 6.93
CA PRO A 340 18.44 -20.33 5.71
C PRO A 340 19.24 -19.25 4.96
N GLY A 341 18.99 -17.98 5.19
CA GLY A 341 19.71 -16.86 4.59
C GLY A 341 18.78 -15.69 4.23
N ILE A 342 19.35 -14.69 3.57
CA ILE A 342 18.60 -13.53 3.09
C ILE A 342 17.58 -13.98 2.03
N CYS A 343 16.32 -13.59 2.18
CA CYS A 343 15.19 -14.03 1.34
C CYS A 343 15.48 -13.91 -0.17
N HIS A 344 16.06 -12.79 -0.61
CA HIS A 344 16.38 -12.56 -2.02
C HIS A 344 17.46 -13.51 -2.55
N GLN A 345 18.46 -13.82 -1.73
CA GLN A 345 19.55 -14.72 -2.11
C GLN A 345 19.04 -16.17 -2.19
N VAL A 346 18.34 -16.62 -1.15
CA VAL A 346 17.79 -17.98 -1.10
C VAL A 346 16.75 -18.19 -2.19
N ALA A 347 15.86 -17.19 -2.41
CA ALA A 347 14.87 -17.27 -3.47
C ALA A 347 15.53 -17.46 -4.85
N ARG A 348 16.60 -16.71 -5.13
CA ARG A 348 17.36 -16.80 -6.37
C ARG A 348 18.08 -18.17 -6.54
N GLU A 349 18.52 -18.76 -5.45
CA GLU A 349 19.23 -20.05 -5.48
C GLU A 349 18.30 -21.27 -5.53
N GLU A 350 17.09 -21.14 -4.96
CA GLU A 350 16.24 -22.29 -4.68
C GLU A 350 15.02 -22.41 -5.60
N PHE A 351 14.45 -21.29 -6.11
CA PHE A 351 13.20 -21.40 -6.86
C PHE A 351 12.94 -20.34 -7.93
N ILE A 352 13.84 -19.37 -8.13
CA ILE A 352 13.71 -18.40 -9.22
C ILE A 352 14.50 -18.90 -10.42
N ASP A 353 13.81 -19.14 -11.52
CA ASP A 353 14.39 -19.58 -12.77
C ASP A 353 14.59 -18.39 -13.75
N VAL A 354 15.47 -18.62 -14.74
CA VAL A 354 15.68 -17.67 -15.84
C VAL A 354 14.38 -17.46 -16.62
N GLY A 355 13.97 -16.22 -16.77
CA GLY A 355 12.74 -15.87 -17.47
C GLY A 355 11.49 -15.83 -16.61
N ASP A 356 11.59 -16.15 -15.33
CA ASP A 356 10.47 -15.98 -14.40
C ASP A 356 10.10 -14.50 -14.20
N PHE A 357 8.83 -14.25 -13.88
CA PHE A 357 8.33 -13.01 -13.35
C PHE A 357 7.98 -13.23 -11.89
N ILE A 358 8.73 -12.59 -10.98
CA ILE A 358 8.63 -12.79 -9.53
C ILE A 358 8.13 -11.52 -8.86
N GLN A 359 7.25 -11.68 -7.87
CA GLN A 359 6.80 -10.60 -7.00
C GLN A 359 7.13 -10.91 -5.54
N ALA A 360 7.68 -9.94 -4.82
CA ALA A 360 7.91 -10.07 -3.39
C ALA A 360 7.52 -8.78 -2.63
N THR A 361 7.41 -8.90 -1.33
CA THR A 361 6.95 -7.80 -0.46
C THR A 361 8.09 -6.93 0.08
N ASP A 362 9.24 -6.96 -0.57
CA ASP A 362 10.41 -6.16 -0.21
C ASP A 362 10.92 -5.32 -1.38
N SER A 363 11.54 -4.18 -1.07
CA SER A 363 12.06 -3.23 -2.06
C SER A 363 13.31 -3.73 -2.81
N HIS A 364 13.98 -4.77 -2.33
CA HIS A 364 15.16 -5.35 -2.96
C HIS A 364 14.86 -6.58 -3.82
N THR A 365 13.59 -6.87 -4.11
CA THR A 365 13.15 -7.96 -5.01
C THR A 365 13.83 -7.91 -6.38
N CYS A 366 14.20 -6.72 -6.85
CA CYS A 366 14.96 -6.51 -8.08
C CYS A 366 16.27 -7.31 -8.15
N MET A 367 16.77 -7.87 -7.03
CA MET A 367 17.91 -8.79 -7.00
C MET A 367 17.67 -10.04 -7.86
N GLY A 368 16.41 -10.46 -8.06
CA GLY A 368 16.05 -11.54 -8.99
C GLY A 368 16.54 -11.31 -10.42
N GLY A 369 16.72 -10.03 -10.82
CA GLY A 369 17.29 -9.68 -12.11
C GLY A 369 18.71 -10.19 -12.34
N ALA A 370 19.48 -10.47 -11.28
CA ALA A 370 20.81 -11.09 -11.38
C ALA A 370 20.75 -12.52 -11.93
N SER A 371 19.60 -13.19 -11.87
CA SER A 371 19.34 -14.51 -12.46
C SER A 371 18.53 -14.42 -13.77
N ASN A 372 18.47 -13.25 -14.41
CA ASN A 372 17.67 -12.99 -15.60
C ASN A 372 16.17 -13.26 -15.39
N ALA A 373 15.65 -13.06 -14.19
CA ALA A 373 14.24 -12.99 -13.90
C ALA A 373 13.75 -11.53 -14.00
N LEU A 374 12.46 -11.35 -14.24
CA LEU A 374 11.76 -10.07 -14.06
C LEU A 374 11.25 -10.03 -12.62
N ALA A 375 11.64 -9.02 -11.85
CA ALA A 375 11.31 -8.95 -10.43
C ALA A 375 11.14 -7.48 -9.96
#